data_2305999adbd9669f64feebfaa975f0d2
#
_entry.id   2305999adbd9669f64feebfaa975f0d2
#
_cell.length_a   1.000
_cell.length_b   1.000
_cell.length_c   1.000
_cell.angle_alpha   90.00
_cell.angle_beta   90.00
_cell.angle_gamma   90.00
#
_symmetry.space_group_name_H-M   'P 1'
#
loop_
_entity.id
_entity.type
_entity.pdbx_description
1 polymer ?
#
loop_
_entity_poly.entity_id
_entity_poly.type
_entity_poly.pdbx_seq_one_letter_code
_entity_poly.pdbx_strand_id
1 'polypeptide(L)'
;MDMLRESKTPSGKRGQGAVEQTEEACGIPASKWNEIEMNINRQPDNQVYEFENLEELRLFDTHYQNHSDNAAMELVAEVFHVPEFQITDIKCLKSGMTNKSFLFRTGDHHCICRIPGPGTELLINREQEKEVYDAVRPLGITEHVLYLNPKTGYKISEYYENTHNASADNWDDMKTCMDMVRKLHEAGLKVGHSFNIRERISFYEKLCLEHGGIPLKTTVRFVNG
;
A
#
# COMPACT_ATOMS: atom_id res chain seq x y z
N MET A 1 -7.15 -4.66 -19.31
CA MET A 1 -8.40 -5.12 -19.94
C MET A 1 -8.66 -6.50 -19.39
N ASP A 2 -9.38 -6.57 -18.27
CA ASP A 2 -9.56 -7.82 -17.55
C ASP A 2 -10.50 -8.74 -18.31
N MET A 3 -9.99 -9.92 -18.67
CA MET A 3 -10.80 -10.96 -19.29
C MET A 3 -11.55 -11.75 -18.23
N LEU A 4 -12.88 -11.69 -18.27
CA LEU A 4 -13.74 -12.47 -17.39
C LEU A 4 -13.61 -13.98 -17.68
N ARG A 5 -13.11 -14.74 -16.74
CA ARG A 5 -13.14 -16.20 -16.79
C ARG A 5 -14.51 -16.71 -16.33
N GLU A 6 -15.19 -17.45 -17.20
CA GLU A 6 -16.27 -18.32 -16.75
C GLU A 6 -15.65 -19.55 -16.05
N SER A 7 -15.74 -19.61 -14.71
CA SER A 7 -15.47 -20.86 -13.99
C SER A 7 -16.61 -21.85 -14.27
N LYS A 8 -16.37 -22.86 -15.11
CA LYS A 8 -17.30 -23.96 -15.26
C LYS A 8 -17.31 -24.82 -14.00
N THR A 9 -18.29 -24.63 -13.14
CA THR A 9 -18.65 -25.63 -12.15
C THR A 9 -19.39 -26.78 -12.86
N PRO A 10 -19.23 -28.05 -12.43
CA PRO A 10 -19.84 -29.22 -13.10
C PRO A 10 -21.36 -29.27 -13.13
N SER A 11 -22.06 -28.29 -12.54
CA SER A 11 -23.52 -28.27 -12.41
C SER A 11 -24.26 -27.14 -13.14
N GLY A 12 -23.60 -26.33 -13.96
CA GLY A 12 -24.26 -25.33 -14.81
C GLY A 12 -25.00 -24.21 -14.07
N LYS A 13 -24.88 -24.08 -12.76
CA LYS A 13 -25.44 -22.97 -11.97
C LYS A 13 -24.36 -21.91 -11.76
N ARG A 14 -24.63 -20.67 -12.24
CA ARG A 14 -23.82 -19.50 -11.88
C ARG A 14 -23.85 -19.34 -10.35
N GLY A 15 -22.71 -19.45 -9.71
CA GLY A 15 -22.60 -19.18 -8.27
C GLY A 15 -22.72 -17.68 -7.99
N GLN A 16 -23.38 -17.31 -6.90
CA GLN A 16 -23.50 -15.92 -6.44
C GLN A 16 -22.16 -15.17 -6.39
N GLY A 17 -21.06 -15.86 -6.06
CA GLY A 17 -19.73 -15.28 -6.01
C GLY A 17 -19.16 -14.79 -7.35
N ALA A 18 -19.58 -15.37 -8.49
CA ALA A 18 -19.12 -14.91 -9.80
C ALA A 18 -19.80 -13.58 -10.20
N VAL A 19 -21.02 -13.34 -9.72
CA VAL A 19 -21.75 -12.10 -9.94
C VAL A 19 -21.14 -10.94 -9.14
N GLU A 20 -20.83 -11.18 -7.86
CA GLU A 20 -20.18 -10.17 -7.00
C GLU A 20 -18.79 -9.77 -7.51
N GLN A 21 -17.98 -10.73 -7.95
CA GLN A 21 -16.67 -10.44 -8.55
C GLN A 21 -16.77 -9.60 -9.82
N THR A 22 -17.83 -9.78 -10.61
CA THR A 22 -18.02 -9.02 -11.85
C THR A 22 -18.52 -7.60 -11.58
N GLU A 23 -19.35 -7.39 -10.56
CA GLU A 23 -19.77 -6.06 -10.11
C GLU A 23 -18.58 -5.25 -9.60
N GLU A 24 -17.69 -5.88 -8.82
CA GLU A 24 -16.47 -5.24 -8.32
C GLU A 24 -15.50 -4.84 -9.43
N ALA A 25 -15.37 -5.68 -10.47
CA ALA A 25 -14.47 -5.43 -11.59
C ALA A 25 -14.95 -4.35 -12.56
N CYS A 26 -16.26 -4.25 -12.82
CA CYS A 26 -16.79 -3.31 -13.81
C CYS A 26 -17.56 -2.12 -13.22
N GLY A 27 -17.83 -2.11 -11.91
CA GLY A 27 -18.56 -1.05 -11.23
C GLY A 27 -20.02 -0.89 -11.68
N ILE A 28 -20.60 -1.90 -12.35
CA ILE A 28 -21.96 -1.89 -12.88
C ILE A 28 -22.81 -2.86 -12.07
N PRO A 29 -23.90 -2.41 -11.42
CA PRO A 29 -24.78 -3.27 -10.66
C PRO A 29 -25.37 -4.39 -11.52
N ALA A 30 -25.49 -5.60 -10.96
CA ALA A 30 -26.04 -6.78 -11.67
C ALA A 30 -27.45 -6.54 -12.23
N SER A 31 -28.23 -5.65 -11.60
CA SER A 31 -29.57 -5.26 -12.08
C SER A 31 -29.57 -4.58 -13.45
N LYS A 32 -28.44 -3.99 -13.87
CA LYS A 32 -28.29 -3.30 -15.16
C LYS A 32 -27.63 -4.14 -16.25
N TRP A 33 -27.20 -5.36 -15.97
CA TRP A 33 -26.50 -6.18 -16.95
C TRP A 33 -27.36 -6.56 -18.16
N ASN A 34 -28.68 -6.67 -17.99
CA ASN A 34 -29.59 -6.96 -19.09
C ASN A 34 -29.80 -5.77 -20.05
N GLU A 35 -29.36 -4.58 -19.65
CA GLU A 35 -29.48 -3.33 -20.44
C GLU A 35 -28.19 -3.05 -21.24
N ILE A 36 -27.13 -3.85 -21.03
CA ILE A 36 -25.83 -3.63 -21.63
C ILE A 36 -25.62 -4.60 -22.79
N GLU A 37 -25.49 -4.11 -24.00
CA GLU A 37 -24.98 -4.89 -25.13
C GLU A 37 -23.50 -5.21 -24.91
N MET A 38 -23.21 -6.42 -24.45
CA MET A 38 -21.83 -6.90 -24.29
C MET A 38 -21.42 -7.76 -25.45
N ASN A 39 -20.37 -7.34 -26.16
CA ASN A 39 -19.71 -8.16 -27.17
C ASN A 39 -18.66 -9.04 -26.48
N ILE A 40 -19.00 -10.31 -26.26
CA ILE A 40 -18.08 -11.28 -25.64
C ILE A 40 -17.18 -11.88 -26.72
N ASN A 41 -15.94 -11.44 -26.78
CA ASN A 41 -14.93 -12.05 -27.63
C ASN A 41 -14.24 -13.18 -26.84
N ARG A 42 -14.61 -14.44 -27.11
CA ARG A 42 -13.98 -15.61 -26.48
C ARG A 42 -12.61 -15.84 -27.10
N GLN A 43 -11.57 -15.69 -26.31
CA GLN A 43 -10.23 -16.11 -26.71
C GLN A 43 -10.06 -17.60 -26.46
N PRO A 44 -9.39 -18.35 -27.35
CA PRO A 44 -9.00 -19.74 -27.08
C PRO A 44 -8.12 -19.84 -25.84
N ASP A 45 -8.27 -20.91 -25.04
CA ASP A 45 -7.52 -21.10 -23.80
C ASP A 45 -5.99 -21.06 -24.00
N ASN A 46 -5.52 -21.44 -25.19
CA ASN A 46 -4.10 -21.39 -25.54
C ASN A 46 -3.57 -19.98 -25.86
N GLN A 47 -4.43 -18.97 -25.85
CA GLN A 47 -4.06 -17.55 -26.03
C GLN A 47 -4.23 -16.74 -24.75
N VAL A 48 -4.57 -17.39 -23.63
CA VAL A 48 -4.72 -16.76 -22.32
C VAL A 48 -3.59 -17.24 -21.44
N TYR A 49 -2.77 -16.32 -20.97
CA TYR A 49 -1.66 -16.60 -20.07
C TYR A 49 -1.95 -15.92 -18.73
N GLU A 50 -1.78 -16.68 -17.65
CA GLU A 50 -1.86 -16.17 -16.28
C GLU A 50 -0.47 -16.11 -15.71
N PHE A 51 -0.13 -14.98 -15.08
CA PHE A 51 1.13 -14.78 -14.40
C PHE A 51 0.86 -14.49 -12.93
N GLU A 52 1.55 -15.19 -12.04
CA GLU A 52 1.42 -14.97 -10.60
C GLU A 52 2.15 -13.69 -10.15
N ASN A 53 3.16 -13.30 -10.89
CA ASN A 53 3.99 -12.15 -10.57
C ASN A 53 4.59 -11.52 -11.84
N LEU A 54 5.17 -10.33 -11.65
CA LEU A 54 5.78 -9.56 -12.74
C LEU A 54 7.02 -10.25 -13.34
N GLU A 55 7.70 -11.08 -12.56
CA GLU A 55 8.87 -11.81 -13.00
C GLU A 55 8.52 -12.89 -14.03
N GLU A 56 7.43 -13.60 -13.81
CA GLU A 56 6.92 -14.55 -14.81
C GLU A 56 6.50 -13.87 -16.11
N LEU A 57 5.87 -12.70 -16.04
CA LEU A 57 5.57 -11.90 -17.21
C LEU A 57 6.84 -11.48 -17.95
N ARG A 58 7.89 -11.08 -17.25
CA ARG A 58 9.19 -10.70 -17.83
C ARG A 58 9.91 -11.87 -18.50
N LEU A 59 9.80 -13.07 -17.94
CA LEU A 59 10.35 -14.29 -18.55
C LEU A 59 9.60 -14.66 -19.84
N PHE A 60 8.30 -14.39 -19.88
CA PHE A 60 7.46 -14.68 -21.03
C PHE A 60 7.64 -13.63 -22.14
N ASP A 61 7.61 -12.34 -21.79
CA ASP A 61 7.77 -11.23 -22.73
C ASP A 61 9.11 -10.54 -22.52
N THR A 62 10.07 -10.85 -23.36
CA THR A 62 11.42 -10.28 -23.32
C THR A 62 11.45 -8.77 -23.61
N HIS A 63 10.45 -8.23 -24.30
CA HIS A 63 10.31 -6.78 -24.50
C HIS A 63 9.89 -6.09 -23.21
N TYR A 64 9.08 -6.76 -22.41
CA TYR A 64 8.66 -6.26 -21.09
C TYR A 64 9.80 -6.17 -20.07
N GLN A 65 10.89 -6.92 -20.26
CA GLN A 65 12.10 -6.82 -19.44
C GLN A 65 12.78 -5.45 -19.53
N ASN A 66 12.61 -4.76 -20.64
CA ASN A 66 13.33 -3.53 -20.94
C ASN A 66 12.45 -2.27 -20.88
N HIS A 67 11.15 -2.42 -20.61
CA HIS A 67 10.21 -1.31 -20.67
C HIS A 67 9.13 -1.48 -19.60
N SER A 68 9.18 -0.67 -18.55
CA SER A 68 8.04 -0.49 -17.67
C SER A 68 7.74 1.00 -17.57
N ASP A 69 6.53 1.40 -17.95
CA ASP A 69 6.02 2.75 -17.68
C ASP A 69 5.65 2.92 -16.19
N ASN A 70 6.27 2.13 -15.32
CA ASN A 70 5.95 2.12 -13.90
C ASN A 70 6.95 2.97 -13.12
N ALA A 71 6.54 4.19 -12.79
CA ALA A 71 7.35 5.14 -12.03
C ALA A 71 7.97 4.58 -10.72
N ALA A 72 7.34 3.57 -10.12
CA ALA A 72 7.90 2.93 -8.93
C ALA A 72 9.07 2.00 -9.26
N MET A 73 9.03 1.32 -10.41
CA MET A 73 10.13 0.47 -10.87
C MET A 73 11.32 1.31 -11.35
N GLU A 74 11.05 2.39 -12.09
CA GLU A 74 12.07 3.37 -12.48
C GLU A 74 12.76 3.94 -11.24
N LEU A 75 11.99 4.32 -10.22
CA LEU A 75 12.56 4.81 -8.95
C LEU A 75 13.45 3.77 -8.27
N VAL A 76 13.02 2.51 -8.19
CA VAL A 76 13.83 1.44 -7.58
C VAL A 76 15.14 1.25 -8.37
N ALA A 77 15.05 1.22 -9.71
CA ALA A 77 16.21 1.12 -10.59
C ALA A 77 17.20 2.29 -10.37
N GLU A 78 16.68 3.53 -10.24
CA GLU A 78 17.48 4.72 -9.96
C GLU A 78 18.16 4.66 -8.58
N VAL A 79 17.39 4.33 -7.53
CA VAL A 79 17.89 4.31 -6.14
C VAL A 79 19.01 3.27 -5.95
N PHE A 80 18.88 2.10 -6.57
CA PHE A 80 19.87 1.02 -6.45
C PHE A 80 20.91 1.03 -7.58
N HIS A 81 20.80 1.94 -8.55
CA HIS A 81 21.68 2.02 -9.72
C HIS A 81 21.76 0.70 -10.51
N VAL A 82 20.62 0.04 -10.69
CA VAL A 82 20.49 -1.22 -11.40
C VAL A 82 19.49 -1.10 -12.55
N PRO A 83 19.63 -1.86 -13.62
CA PRO A 83 18.57 -1.95 -14.62
C PRO A 83 17.35 -2.68 -14.05
N GLU A 84 16.15 -2.35 -14.52
CA GLU A 84 14.90 -2.90 -14.00
C GLU A 84 14.84 -4.43 -14.00
N PHE A 85 15.46 -5.09 -14.98
CA PHE A 85 15.47 -6.56 -15.06
C PHE A 85 16.23 -7.25 -13.91
N GLN A 86 17.01 -6.50 -13.12
CA GLN A 86 17.68 -6.99 -11.91
C GLN A 86 16.80 -6.84 -10.66
N ILE A 87 15.63 -6.26 -10.80
CA ILE A 87 14.65 -6.17 -9.73
C ILE A 87 13.74 -7.39 -9.85
N THR A 88 13.84 -8.29 -8.90
CA THR A 88 13.20 -9.63 -8.91
C THR A 88 12.31 -9.85 -7.69
N ASP A 89 11.65 -11.01 -7.60
CA ASP A 89 10.77 -11.38 -6.47
C ASP A 89 9.70 -10.33 -6.15
N ILE A 90 9.17 -9.67 -7.17
CA ILE A 90 8.20 -8.59 -7.00
C ILE A 90 6.87 -9.18 -6.56
N LYS A 91 6.46 -8.84 -5.33
CA LYS A 91 5.20 -9.29 -4.74
C LYS A 91 4.41 -8.13 -4.18
N CYS A 92 3.23 -7.89 -4.71
CA CYS A 92 2.32 -6.89 -4.16
C CYS A 92 1.84 -7.30 -2.76
N LEU A 93 1.96 -6.37 -1.82
CA LEU A 93 1.38 -6.53 -0.50
C LEU A 93 -0.08 -6.07 -0.52
N LYS A 94 -0.88 -6.55 0.44
CA LYS A 94 -2.26 -6.07 0.56
C LYS A 94 -2.26 -4.55 0.70
N SER A 95 -3.08 -3.89 -0.09
CA SER A 95 -3.22 -2.43 -0.05
C SER A 95 -3.73 -1.98 1.32
N GLY A 96 -3.00 -1.04 1.94
CA GLY A 96 -3.55 -0.25 3.05
C GLY A 96 -4.50 0.83 2.52
N MET A 97 -5.22 1.50 3.42
CA MET A 97 -6.16 2.58 3.05
C MET A 97 -5.45 3.77 2.36
N THR A 98 -4.21 4.03 2.70
CA THR A 98 -3.47 5.23 2.27
C THR A 98 -2.28 4.95 1.36
N ASN A 99 -1.80 3.72 1.30
CA ASN A 99 -0.59 3.38 0.56
C ASN A 99 -0.74 2.02 -0.11
N LYS A 100 -0.10 1.88 -1.26
CA LYS A 100 0.20 0.58 -1.88
C LYS A 100 1.65 0.22 -1.56
N SER A 101 1.96 -1.05 -1.46
CA SER A 101 3.32 -1.50 -1.21
C SER A 101 3.61 -2.79 -1.95
N PHE A 102 4.85 -2.98 -2.33
CA PHE A 102 5.32 -4.23 -2.90
C PHE A 102 6.70 -4.59 -2.33
N LEU A 103 6.93 -5.88 -2.21
CA LEU A 103 8.25 -6.46 -1.94
C LEU A 103 9.04 -6.58 -3.23
N PHE A 104 10.34 -6.52 -3.14
CA PHE A 104 11.25 -6.80 -4.25
C PHE A 104 12.64 -7.19 -3.74
N ARG A 105 13.42 -7.83 -4.60
CA ARG A 105 14.85 -8.10 -4.39
C ARG A 105 15.67 -7.44 -5.48
N THR A 106 16.86 -6.96 -5.10
CA THR A 106 17.88 -6.51 -6.03
C THR A 106 19.26 -6.67 -5.40
N GLY A 107 20.15 -7.44 -6.04
CA GLY A 107 21.40 -7.84 -5.42
C GLY A 107 21.16 -8.55 -4.07
N ASP A 108 21.83 -8.09 -3.02
CA ASP A 108 21.68 -8.62 -1.67
C ASP A 108 20.54 -7.95 -0.87
N HIS A 109 19.84 -6.99 -1.47
CA HIS A 109 18.77 -6.25 -0.82
C HIS A 109 17.42 -6.94 -0.97
N HIS A 110 16.70 -7.08 0.14
CA HIS A 110 15.29 -7.45 0.15
C HIS A 110 14.50 -6.31 0.79
N CYS A 111 13.63 -5.67 0.01
CA CYS A 111 13.06 -4.38 0.36
C CYS A 111 11.56 -4.32 0.15
N ILE A 112 10.96 -3.32 0.81
CA ILE A 112 9.58 -2.87 0.58
C ILE A 112 9.64 -1.49 -0.08
N CYS A 113 8.95 -1.34 -1.21
CA CYS A 113 8.63 -0.02 -1.77
C CYS A 113 7.20 0.35 -1.41
N ARG A 114 7.02 1.53 -0.81
CA ARG A 114 5.73 2.15 -0.51
C ARG A 114 5.42 3.22 -1.54
N ILE A 115 4.26 3.09 -2.16
CA ILE A 115 3.69 4.05 -3.11
C ILE A 115 2.53 4.76 -2.42
N PRO A 116 2.51 6.09 -2.33
CA PRO A 116 1.37 6.83 -1.79
C PRO A 116 0.10 6.58 -2.62
N GLY A 117 -1.02 6.38 -1.95
CA GLY A 117 -2.31 6.36 -2.61
C GLY A 117 -2.75 7.77 -3.03
N PRO A 118 -3.56 7.91 -4.08
CA PRO A 118 -4.09 9.19 -4.51
C PRO A 118 -4.90 9.86 -3.40
N GLY A 119 -4.77 11.18 -3.26
CA GLY A 119 -5.46 11.98 -2.23
C GLY A 119 -4.81 11.95 -0.85
N THR A 120 -3.74 11.18 -0.64
CA THR A 120 -3.07 11.10 0.67
C THR A 120 -2.22 12.33 0.99
N GLU A 121 -1.89 13.13 0.00
CA GLU A 121 -1.18 14.40 0.13
C GLU A 121 -1.94 15.42 0.99
N LEU A 122 -3.26 15.34 1.02
CA LEU A 122 -4.11 16.16 1.88
C LEU A 122 -4.13 15.68 3.34
N LEU A 123 -3.87 14.40 3.55
CA LEU A 123 -3.99 13.74 4.86
C LEU A 123 -2.64 13.66 5.60
N ILE A 124 -1.54 13.51 4.87
CA ILE A 124 -0.22 13.18 5.42
C ILE A 124 0.78 14.24 4.99
N ASN A 125 1.37 14.94 5.97
CA ASN A 125 2.48 15.84 5.71
C ASN A 125 3.78 15.03 5.59
N ARG A 126 4.26 14.85 4.37
CA ARG A 126 5.42 14.02 4.05
C ARG A 126 6.77 14.64 4.48
N GLU A 127 6.85 15.95 4.56
CA GLU A 127 8.02 16.65 5.10
C GLU A 127 8.17 16.35 6.60
N GLN A 128 7.07 16.43 7.35
CA GLN A 128 7.07 16.07 8.77
C GLN A 128 7.36 14.58 8.99
N GLU A 129 6.82 13.71 8.13
CA GLU A 129 7.13 12.28 8.17
C GLU A 129 8.64 12.05 8.02
N LYS A 130 9.27 12.69 7.04
CA LYS A 130 10.71 12.59 6.82
C LYS A 130 11.52 13.11 8.01
N GLU A 131 11.15 14.27 8.56
CA GLU A 131 11.81 14.86 9.73
C GLU A 131 11.80 13.89 10.93
N VAL A 132 10.66 13.23 11.17
CA VAL A 132 10.55 12.23 12.25
C VAL A 132 11.45 11.02 11.98
N TYR A 133 11.45 10.47 10.74
CA TYR A 133 12.33 9.35 10.39
C TYR A 133 13.81 9.71 10.59
N ASP A 134 14.23 10.90 10.18
CA ASP A 134 15.61 11.35 10.35
C ASP A 134 15.96 11.52 11.85
N ALA A 135 15.04 12.02 12.67
CA ALA A 135 15.25 12.19 14.10
C ALA A 135 15.34 10.87 14.87
N VAL A 136 14.52 9.86 14.51
CA VAL A 136 14.50 8.56 15.23
C VAL A 136 15.52 7.55 14.70
N ARG A 137 16.07 7.75 13.52
CA ARG A 137 17.05 6.85 12.87
C ARG A 137 18.20 6.43 13.80
N PRO A 138 18.85 7.34 14.57
CA PRO A 138 19.96 6.95 15.45
C PRO A 138 19.55 6.00 16.57
N LEU A 139 18.26 5.92 16.90
CA LEU A 139 17.78 5.05 17.98
C LEU A 139 17.64 3.58 17.54
N GLY A 140 17.53 3.31 16.21
CA GLY A 140 17.34 1.96 15.70
C GLY A 140 16.05 1.30 16.19
N ILE A 141 14.97 2.08 16.33
CA ILE A 141 13.65 1.61 16.79
C ILE A 141 12.60 1.57 15.67
N THR A 142 13.03 1.90 14.47
CA THR A 142 12.19 1.86 13.25
C THR A 142 12.84 0.98 12.21
N GLU A 143 12.10 0.70 11.14
CA GLU A 143 12.67 0.05 9.96
C GLU A 143 13.84 0.86 9.39
N HIS A 144 14.79 0.19 8.76
CA HIS A 144 15.90 0.84 8.06
C HIS A 144 15.40 1.42 6.74
N VAL A 145 15.23 2.74 6.70
CA VAL A 145 14.78 3.49 5.52
C VAL A 145 15.98 3.80 4.63
N LEU A 146 15.99 3.24 3.42
CA LEU A 146 17.01 3.45 2.39
C LEU A 146 16.73 4.69 1.55
N TYR A 147 15.44 4.94 1.26
CA TYR A 147 14.99 6.08 0.48
C TYR A 147 13.67 6.60 1.02
N LEU A 148 13.55 7.92 1.12
CA LEU A 148 12.30 8.61 1.47
C LEU A 148 12.29 9.99 0.81
N ASN A 149 11.38 10.17 -0.13
CA ASN A 149 11.18 11.45 -0.81
C ASN A 149 9.91 12.14 -0.30
N PRO A 150 10.02 13.26 0.41
CA PRO A 150 8.86 13.96 0.96
C PRO A 150 7.97 14.59 -0.11
N LYS A 151 8.49 14.89 -1.30
CA LYS A 151 7.70 15.49 -2.40
C LYS A 151 6.79 14.46 -3.07
N THR A 152 7.29 13.27 -3.30
CA THR A 152 6.55 12.19 -3.97
C THR A 152 5.89 11.24 -2.97
N GLY A 153 6.39 11.17 -1.73
CA GLY A 153 5.94 10.25 -0.71
C GLY A 153 6.39 8.79 -0.89
N TYR A 154 7.18 8.50 -1.93
CA TYR A 154 7.77 7.17 -2.10
C TYR A 154 8.77 6.89 -0.98
N LYS A 155 8.71 5.68 -0.45
CA LYS A 155 9.64 5.19 0.57
C LYS A 155 10.11 3.78 0.22
N ILE A 156 11.42 3.54 0.35
CA ILE A 156 12.02 2.21 0.26
C ILE A 156 12.67 1.90 1.60
N SER A 157 12.34 0.77 2.18
CA SER A 157 12.92 0.27 3.42
C SER A 157 13.31 -1.19 3.30
N GLU A 158 14.24 -1.63 4.13
CA GLU A 158 14.60 -3.04 4.23
C GLU A 158 13.41 -3.87 4.71
N TYR A 159 13.28 -5.07 4.17
CA TYR A 159 12.33 -6.07 4.62
C TYR A 159 12.98 -7.03 5.60
N TYR A 160 12.39 -7.18 6.75
CA TYR A 160 12.84 -8.11 7.77
C TYR A 160 12.05 -9.42 7.69
N GLU A 161 12.76 -10.52 7.42
CA GLU A 161 12.18 -11.85 7.42
C GLU A 161 11.99 -12.34 8.87
N ASN A 162 11.12 -13.33 9.06
CA ASN A 162 10.86 -13.96 10.35
C ASN A 162 10.36 -12.99 11.45
N THR A 163 9.62 -11.97 11.05
CA THR A 163 8.96 -11.06 11.99
C THR A 163 7.53 -11.49 12.24
N HIS A 164 6.99 -11.12 13.40
CA HIS A 164 5.59 -11.27 13.75
C HIS A 164 5.03 -9.97 14.32
N ASN A 165 3.73 -9.83 14.28
CA ASN A 165 3.07 -8.70 14.93
C ASN A 165 3.10 -8.90 16.45
N ALA A 166 3.44 -7.83 17.18
CA ALA A 166 3.40 -7.86 18.64
C ALA A 166 1.97 -8.17 19.12
N SER A 167 1.87 -9.08 20.10
CA SER A 167 0.60 -9.46 20.73
C SER A 167 0.51 -8.91 22.15
N ALA A 168 -0.63 -8.31 22.49
CA ALA A 168 -0.91 -7.85 23.86
C ALA A 168 -0.96 -9.00 24.87
N ASP A 169 -1.21 -10.23 24.42
CA ASP A 169 -1.26 -11.43 25.25
C ASP A 169 0.12 -12.08 25.44
N ASN A 170 1.14 -11.59 24.72
CA ASN A 170 2.52 -12.04 24.86
C ASN A 170 3.34 -11.04 25.67
N TRP A 171 3.76 -11.45 26.88
CA TRP A 171 4.50 -10.59 27.79
C TRP A 171 5.87 -10.15 27.26
N ASP A 172 6.56 -10.98 26.49
CA ASP A 172 7.87 -10.65 25.92
C ASP A 172 7.74 -9.61 24.81
N ASP A 173 6.69 -9.70 23.97
CA ASP A 173 6.35 -8.69 22.98
C ASP A 173 6.05 -7.35 23.67
N MET A 174 5.20 -7.37 24.68
CA MET A 174 4.84 -6.16 25.44
C MET A 174 6.05 -5.51 26.10
N LYS A 175 6.93 -6.29 26.72
CA LYS A 175 8.17 -5.79 27.29
C LYS A 175 9.06 -5.13 26.25
N THR A 176 9.24 -5.79 25.10
CA THR A 176 10.05 -5.27 23.99
C THR A 176 9.47 -3.95 23.47
N CYS A 177 8.16 -3.87 23.27
CA CYS A 177 7.48 -2.64 22.86
C CYS A 177 7.69 -1.51 23.89
N MET A 178 7.53 -1.80 25.18
CA MET A 178 7.71 -0.80 26.24
C MET A 178 9.16 -0.33 26.37
N ASP A 179 10.13 -1.20 26.15
CA ASP A 179 11.54 -0.83 26.14
C ASP A 179 11.88 0.10 24.94
N MET A 180 11.28 -0.13 23.78
CA MET A 180 11.41 0.76 22.62
C MET A 180 10.76 2.14 22.91
N VAL A 181 9.57 2.17 23.50
CA VAL A 181 8.88 3.42 23.89
C VAL A 181 9.70 4.19 24.92
N ARG A 182 10.27 3.51 25.92
CA ARG A 182 11.16 4.12 26.90
C ARG A 182 12.38 4.75 26.24
N LYS A 183 13.05 4.02 25.35
CA LYS A 183 14.19 4.51 24.58
C LYS A 183 13.87 5.78 23.79
N LEU A 184 12.68 5.82 23.17
CA LEU A 184 12.20 7.00 22.46
C LEU A 184 12.00 8.20 23.40
N HIS A 185 11.36 7.99 24.57
CA HIS A 185 11.10 9.07 25.53
C HIS A 185 12.38 9.59 26.17
N GLU A 186 13.31 8.71 26.54
CA GLU A 186 14.60 9.08 27.16
C GLU A 186 15.52 9.83 26.20
N ALA A 187 15.37 9.61 24.90
CA ALA A 187 16.15 10.30 23.87
C ALA A 187 15.86 11.81 23.78
N GLY A 188 14.72 12.27 24.29
CA GLY A 188 14.35 13.70 24.33
C GLY A 188 14.35 14.36 22.96
N LEU A 189 14.04 13.62 21.88
CA LEU A 189 14.04 14.11 20.51
C LEU A 189 13.08 15.28 20.33
N LYS A 190 13.47 16.21 19.48
CA LYS A 190 12.64 17.35 19.09
C LYS A 190 12.60 17.44 17.58
N VAL A 191 11.42 17.74 17.05
CA VAL A 191 11.16 18.02 15.63
C VAL A 191 10.55 19.41 15.50
N GLY A 192 10.60 19.99 14.31
CA GLY A 192 10.14 21.36 14.04
C GLY A 192 8.62 21.53 14.04
N HIS A 193 7.86 20.47 14.33
CA HIS A 193 6.40 20.49 14.34
C HIS A 193 5.83 19.81 15.58
N SER A 194 4.56 20.07 15.88
CA SER A 194 3.83 19.44 16.97
C SER A 194 2.61 18.68 16.43
N PHE A 195 2.23 17.61 17.12
CA PHE A 195 0.99 16.92 16.86
C PHE A 195 -0.07 17.38 17.86
N ASN A 196 -1.06 18.14 17.38
CA ASN A 196 -2.20 18.58 18.17
C ASN A 196 -3.46 17.87 17.69
N ILE A 197 -4.00 16.99 18.52
CA ILE A 197 -5.16 16.15 18.17
C ILE A 197 -6.41 16.98 17.86
N ARG A 198 -6.62 18.13 18.55
CA ARG A 198 -7.77 19.03 18.32
C ARG A 198 -7.68 19.69 16.95
N GLU A 199 -6.51 20.21 16.60
CA GLU A 199 -6.28 20.81 15.28
C GLU A 199 -6.47 19.77 14.18
N ARG A 200 -6.03 18.52 14.40
CA ARG A 200 -6.23 17.44 13.43
C ARG A 200 -7.70 17.07 13.26
N ILE A 201 -8.46 16.97 14.34
CA ILE A 201 -9.91 16.73 14.28
C ILE A 201 -10.58 17.85 13.49
N SER A 202 -10.34 19.11 13.83
CA SER A 202 -10.91 20.27 13.13
C SER A 202 -10.52 20.32 11.65
N PHE A 203 -9.29 19.94 11.32
CA PHE A 203 -8.82 19.83 9.94
C PHE A 203 -9.62 18.76 9.16
N TYR A 204 -9.81 17.56 9.74
CA TYR A 204 -10.55 16.49 9.08
C TYR A 204 -12.06 16.80 8.97
N GLU A 205 -12.65 17.47 9.97
CA GLU A 205 -14.04 17.94 9.89
C GLU A 205 -14.22 18.93 8.75
N LYS A 206 -13.31 19.89 8.61
CA LYS A 206 -13.31 20.87 7.52
C LYS A 206 -13.16 20.17 6.16
N LEU A 207 -12.20 19.28 6.03
CA LEU A 207 -11.97 18.52 4.80
C LEU A 207 -13.18 17.69 4.41
N CYS A 208 -13.83 17.05 5.39
CA CYS A 208 -15.06 16.28 5.17
C CYS A 208 -16.19 17.17 4.62
N LEU A 209 -16.39 18.37 5.19
CA LEU A 209 -17.39 19.34 4.73
C LEU A 209 -17.11 19.86 3.33
N GLU A 210 -15.87 20.18 3.02
CA GLU A 210 -15.44 20.64 1.69
C GLU A 210 -15.66 19.62 0.58
N HIS A 211 -15.64 18.31 0.92
CA HIS A 211 -15.89 17.21 -0.02
C HIS A 211 -17.30 16.61 0.07
N GLY A 212 -18.25 17.36 0.65
CA GLY A 212 -19.67 16.96 0.71
C GLY A 212 -19.99 15.82 1.69
N GLY A 213 -19.04 15.51 2.59
CA GLY A 213 -19.28 14.55 3.67
C GLY A 213 -20.12 15.14 4.79
N ILE A 214 -20.72 14.28 5.60
CA ILE A 214 -21.46 14.66 6.80
C ILE A 214 -20.55 14.46 8.00
N PRO A 215 -20.20 15.53 8.75
CA PRO A 215 -19.38 15.40 9.95
C PRO A 215 -20.09 14.54 10.99
N LEU A 216 -19.36 13.62 11.61
CA LEU A 216 -19.88 12.90 12.76
C LEU A 216 -20.19 13.91 13.87
N LYS A 217 -21.46 13.97 14.29
CA LYS A 217 -21.87 14.73 15.49
C LYS A 217 -21.36 14.01 16.75
N THR A 218 -20.05 14.01 16.93
CA THR A 218 -19.46 13.51 18.16
C THR A 218 -19.43 14.65 19.15
N THR A 219 -20.46 14.73 20.01
CA THR A 219 -20.41 15.61 21.17
C THR A 219 -19.43 15.01 22.18
N VAL A 220 -18.14 15.16 21.96
CA VAL A 220 -17.14 14.87 22.99
C VAL A 220 -17.21 16.01 23.99
N ARG A 221 -17.97 15.84 25.07
CA ARG A 221 -17.88 16.70 26.24
C ARG A 221 -16.54 16.41 26.93
N PHE A 222 -15.54 17.24 26.64
CA PHE A 222 -14.36 17.27 27.51
C PHE A 222 -14.80 17.90 28.84
N VAL A 223 -14.87 17.07 29.89
CA VAL A 223 -15.00 17.56 31.26
C VAL A 223 -13.67 18.25 31.56
N ASN A 224 -13.74 19.58 31.73
CA ASN A 224 -12.59 20.34 32.22
C ASN A 224 -12.32 19.85 33.65
N GLY A 225 -11.20 19.12 33.85
CA GLY A 225 -10.63 18.83 35.14
C GLY A 225 -9.47 19.77 35.39
#